data_b2baa3381c4200b99a56395c5427be51
#
_entry.id   b2baa3381c4200b99a56395c5427be51
#
_cell.length_a   1.000
_cell.length_b   1.000
_cell.length_c   1.000
_cell.angle_alpha   90.00
_cell.angle_beta   90.00
_cell.angle_gamma   90.00
#
_symmetry.space_group_name_H-M   'P 1'
#
loop_
_entity.id
_entity.type
_entity.pdbx_description
1 polymer ?
#
loop_
_entity_poly.entity_id
_entity_poly.type
_entity_poly.pdbx_seq_one_letter_code
_entity_poly.pdbx_strand_id
1 'polypeptide(L)'
;MKKEQVLNCQFSQWYPRFKKFSIRSVIIPLPENVKDYLLDDGTLVVSGREESPGCSQRDFNCTTEDEVQWSDDENTATLTAPEFPEFSIKVQEAINSLGGSVFPKLNWSSPRDAYWIALNSSLKCSTLSDIFLLFKSSDFLRFIYCADDSPDPNIKYELVLRKWCELIPGAEFRCFRCFVKENKIIGISQRDYTQYYDHISKQKEEIHKSIQYFFQEHIQYNFPDEDFVFDIYKDSQGKIWVIDFNPFGEVTGSLLFTWEELRRSWNLGDVENEEQDCPIFRYTNSEVTVQPSPYLSYRLPKDFVDLSTGEDAHKLIDFLKLNRNQQDEDSDD
;
A
#
# COMPACT_ATOMS: atom_id res chain seq x y z
N MET A 1 -10.89 8.33 -18.47
CA MET A 1 -10.50 8.99 -17.20
C MET A 1 -9.76 10.27 -17.55
N LYS A 2 -10.11 11.39 -16.92
CA LYS A 2 -9.47 12.68 -17.18
C LYS A 2 -8.36 12.90 -16.14
N LYS A 3 -7.30 13.64 -16.51
CA LYS A 3 -6.20 14.00 -15.60
C LYS A 3 -6.70 14.69 -14.33
N GLU A 4 -7.67 15.58 -14.45
CA GLU A 4 -8.27 16.28 -13.31
C GLU A 4 -8.87 15.34 -12.28
N GLN A 5 -9.53 14.26 -12.71
CA GLN A 5 -10.12 13.25 -11.82
C GLN A 5 -9.03 12.54 -10.99
N VAL A 6 -7.86 12.29 -11.58
CA VAL A 6 -6.72 11.71 -10.84
C VAL A 6 -6.17 12.73 -9.84
N LEU A 7 -6.02 13.99 -10.24
CA LEU A 7 -5.53 15.05 -9.36
C LEU A 7 -6.48 15.31 -8.19
N ASN A 8 -7.79 15.31 -8.41
CA ASN A 8 -8.79 15.47 -7.36
C ASN A 8 -8.72 14.35 -6.29
N CYS A 9 -8.26 13.17 -6.67
CA CYS A 9 -8.01 12.04 -5.75
C CYS A 9 -6.67 12.14 -5.01
N GLN A 10 -5.82 13.14 -5.31
CA GLN A 10 -4.59 13.37 -4.56
C GLN A 10 -4.91 13.69 -3.09
N PHE A 11 -4.14 13.14 -2.17
CA PHE A 11 -4.43 13.25 -0.72
C PHE A 11 -4.56 14.70 -0.25
N SER A 12 -3.69 15.58 -0.70
CA SER A 12 -3.72 17.00 -0.36
C SER A 12 -4.93 17.76 -0.91
N GLN A 13 -5.59 17.25 -1.97
CA GLN A 13 -6.76 17.88 -2.56
C GLN A 13 -8.04 17.54 -1.76
N TRP A 14 -8.21 16.31 -1.37
CA TRP A 14 -9.43 15.88 -0.68
C TRP A 14 -9.34 15.96 0.85
N TYR A 15 -8.16 15.72 1.45
CA TYR A 15 -8.01 15.63 2.91
C TYR A 15 -8.44 16.89 3.67
N PRO A 16 -8.12 18.13 3.25
CA PRO A 16 -8.56 19.33 3.95
C PRO A 16 -10.09 19.41 4.09
N ARG A 17 -10.82 18.96 3.07
CA ARG A 17 -12.29 18.97 3.03
C ARG A 17 -12.89 17.90 3.92
N PHE A 18 -12.31 16.70 3.94
CA PHE A 18 -12.80 15.54 4.68
C PHE A 18 -12.03 15.23 5.97
N LYS A 19 -11.17 16.14 6.43
CA LYS A 19 -10.31 15.96 7.60
C LYS A 19 -11.06 15.53 8.87
N LYS A 20 -12.30 16.00 9.06
CA LYS A 20 -13.13 15.66 10.23
C LYS A 20 -13.56 14.18 10.23
N PHE A 21 -13.60 13.58 9.06
CA PHE A 21 -14.02 12.20 8.83
C PHE A 21 -12.85 11.29 8.46
N SER A 22 -11.61 11.75 8.56
CA SER A 22 -10.44 10.98 8.18
C SER A 22 -9.43 10.88 9.32
N ILE A 23 -8.52 9.92 9.22
CA ILE A 23 -7.43 9.73 10.17
C ILE A 23 -6.52 10.96 10.14
N ARG A 24 -6.12 11.45 11.32
CA ARG A 24 -5.21 12.58 11.44
C ARG A 24 -3.94 12.33 10.65
N SER A 25 -3.58 13.27 9.79
CA SER A 25 -2.45 13.15 8.87
C SER A 25 -1.68 14.46 8.77
N VAL A 26 -0.40 14.35 8.43
CA VAL A 26 0.49 15.46 8.10
C VAL A 26 0.97 15.27 6.67
N ILE A 27 0.96 16.33 5.87
CA ILE A 27 1.40 16.32 4.47
C ILE A 27 2.70 17.12 4.40
N ILE A 28 3.75 16.53 3.87
CA ILE A 28 5.08 17.13 3.74
C ILE A 28 5.43 17.13 2.25
N PRO A 29 5.70 18.28 1.64
CA PRO A 29 6.21 18.33 0.28
C PRO A 29 7.50 17.52 0.17
N LEU A 30 7.61 16.69 -0.87
CA LEU A 30 8.78 15.88 -1.12
C LEU A 30 9.81 16.71 -1.90
N PRO A 31 11.01 16.97 -1.35
CA PRO A 31 12.07 17.66 -2.06
C PRO A 31 12.53 16.87 -3.29
N GLU A 32 12.99 17.54 -4.33
CA GLU A 32 13.40 16.90 -5.59
C GLU A 32 14.51 15.86 -5.38
N ASN A 33 15.53 16.21 -4.59
CA ASN A 33 16.63 15.30 -4.25
C ASN A 33 16.16 14.03 -3.49
N VAL A 34 15.13 14.14 -2.66
CA VAL A 34 14.51 12.98 -1.98
C VAL A 34 13.72 12.15 -2.98
N LYS A 35 12.98 12.80 -3.88
CA LYS A 35 12.25 12.12 -4.96
C LYS A 35 13.22 11.32 -5.85
N ASP A 36 14.30 11.95 -6.29
CA ASP A 36 15.32 11.32 -7.14
C ASP A 36 15.95 10.12 -6.43
N TYR A 37 16.26 10.25 -5.15
CA TYR A 37 16.75 9.13 -4.33
C TYR A 37 15.75 7.96 -4.26
N LEU A 38 14.46 8.25 -4.12
CA LEU A 38 13.43 7.21 -4.05
C LEU A 38 13.19 6.53 -5.41
N LEU A 39 13.41 7.24 -6.51
CA LEU A 39 13.24 6.73 -7.88
C LEU A 39 14.49 6.04 -8.41
N ASP A 40 15.63 6.21 -7.75
CA ASP A 40 16.87 5.53 -8.12
C ASP A 40 16.77 4.03 -7.83
N ASP A 41 16.90 3.21 -8.87
CA ASP A 41 16.91 1.74 -8.82
C ASP A 41 18.25 1.14 -8.35
N GLY A 42 19.17 1.98 -7.91
CA GLY A 42 20.45 1.57 -7.35
C GLY A 42 20.33 0.71 -6.10
N THR A 43 21.47 0.36 -5.53
CA THR A 43 21.58 -0.44 -4.31
C THR A 43 20.67 0.10 -3.21
N LEU A 44 19.99 -0.78 -2.49
CA LEU A 44 19.14 -0.43 -1.36
C LEU A 44 20.00 0.08 -0.18
N VAL A 45 20.46 1.31 -0.26
CA VAL A 45 21.17 1.99 0.83
C VAL A 45 20.16 2.89 1.52
N VAL A 46 19.79 2.54 2.75
CA VAL A 46 18.77 3.27 3.50
C VAL A 46 19.41 4.42 4.27
N SER A 47 19.05 5.64 3.91
CA SER A 47 19.45 6.86 4.61
C SER A 47 18.90 6.89 6.05
N GLY A 48 19.71 7.33 7.01
CA GLY A 48 19.27 7.58 8.39
C GLY A 48 19.25 6.38 9.32
N ARG A 49 19.94 5.30 8.99
CA ARG A 49 20.26 4.27 9.97
C ARG A 49 21.35 4.82 10.88
N GLU A 50 21.00 5.23 12.09
CA GLU A 50 21.99 5.49 13.12
C GLU A 50 22.75 4.17 13.35
N GLU A 51 24.04 4.16 13.08
CA GLU A 51 24.92 3.11 13.59
C GLU A 51 24.82 3.17 15.11
N SER A 52 24.19 2.16 15.70
CA SER A 52 24.18 2.02 17.15
C SER A 52 25.63 1.95 17.59
N PRO A 53 26.14 2.89 18.40
CA PRO A 53 27.48 2.83 18.90
C PRO A 53 27.54 1.69 19.93
N GLY A 54 27.95 0.51 19.51
CA GLY A 54 28.10 -0.59 20.46
C GLY A 54 27.99 -2.00 19.90
N CYS A 55 28.53 -2.28 18.72
CA CYS A 55 28.98 -3.64 18.45
C CYS A 55 30.49 -3.62 18.33
N SER A 56 31.15 -3.50 19.51
CA SER A 56 32.57 -3.74 19.64
C SER A 56 32.86 -5.13 19.08
N GLN A 57 33.85 -5.16 18.21
CA GLN A 57 34.57 -6.36 17.81
C GLN A 57 34.71 -7.29 19.02
N ARG A 58 33.92 -8.35 19.08
CA ARG A 58 34.28 -9.48 19.94
C ARG A 58 35.33 -10.25 19.14
N ASP A 59 36.55 -10.17 19.67
CA ASP A 59 37.67 -11.00 19.29
C ASP A 59 37.24 -12.47 19.28
N PHE A 60 36.98 -13.02 18.12
CA PHE A 60 37.05 -14.46 17.93
C PHE A 60 38.48 -14.77 17.49
N ASN A 61 39.34 -14.97 18.48
CA ASN A 61 40.56 -15.73 18.28
C ASN A 61 40.16 -17.18 18.03
N CYS A 62 40.05 -17.57 16.78
CA CYS A 62 40.12 -18.96 16.37
C CYS A 62 41.26 -19.08 15.36
N THR A 63 42.37 -19.60 15.84
CA THR A 63 43.51 -20.03 15.06
C THR A 63 43.15 -21.30 14.30
N THR A 64 42.92 -21.23 13.02
CA THR A 64 43.26 -22.29 12.06
C THR A 64 43.47 -21.64 10.69
N GLU A 65 44.70 -21.88 10.19
CA GLU A 65 45.22 -21.44 8.91
C GLU A 65 44.50 -22.23 7.79
N ASP A 66 43.67 -21.55 7.01
CA ASP A 66 43.45 -21.87 5.60
C ASP A 66 43.06 -20.55 4.92
N GLU A 67 44.10 -19.95 4.28
CA GLU A 67 43.97 -18.75 3.48
C GLU A 67 43.17 -19.03 2.20
N VAL A 68 41.85 -18.78 2.25
CA VAL A 68 41.08 -18.52 1.01
C VAL A 68 41.29 -17.05 0.69
N GLN A 69 42.22 -16.78 -0.19
CA GLN A 69 42.52 -15.47 -0.74
C GLN A 69 41.37 -15.03 -1.62
N TRP A 70 40.42 -14.30 -1.06
CA TRP A 70 39.43 -13.53 -1.83
C TRP A 70 40.21 -12.35 -2.41
N SER A 71 40.25 -12.26 -3.73
CA SER A 71 40.81 -11.09 -4.41
C SER A 71 40.08 -9.85 -3.96
N ASP A 72 40.74 -9.00 -3.18
CA ASP A 72 40.32 -7.63 -2.93
C ASP A 72 40.35 -6.87 -4.27
N ASP A 73 39.20 -6.86 -4.97
CA ASP A 73 38.91 -5.81 -5.91
C ASP A 73 38.75 -4.51 -5.12
N GLU A 74 39.81 -3.71 -5.08
CA GLU A 74 39.91 -2.39 -4.42
C GLU A 74 38.97 -1.34 -5.03
N ASN A 75 37.72 -1.69 -5.34
CA ASN A 75 36.69 -0.77 -5.83
C ASN A 75 35.35 -0.93 -5.16
N THR A 76 35.31 -1.39 -3.91
CA THR A 76 34.14 -1.17 -3.07
C THR A 76 34.10 0.30 -2.65
N ALA A 77 33.65 1.18 -3.55
CA ALA A 77 33.15 2.47 -3.14
C ALA A 77 32.08 2.21 -2.07
N THR A 78 32.41 2.55 -0.83
CA THR A 78 31.40 2.51 0.26
C THR A 78 30.26 3.42 -0.16
N LEU A 79 29.18 2.82 -0.63
CA LEU A 79 27.97 3.54 -1.01
C LEU A 79 27.38 4.12 0.27
N THR A 80 27.78 5.34 0.59
CA THR A 80 27.19 6.09 1.70
C THR A 80 25.79 6.53 1.29
N ALA A 81 24.81 6.25 2.14
CA ALA A 81 23.44 6.70 1.91
C ALA A 81 23.40 8.23 1.89
N PRO A 82 22.66 8.84 0.96
CA PRO A 82 22.49 10.28 0.95
C PRO A 82 21.79 10.76 2.21
N GLU A 83 22.23 11.86 2.78
CA GLU A 83 21.61 12.46 3.96
C GLU A 83 20.69 13.61 3.57
N PHE A 84 19.53 13.70 4.25
CA PHE A 84 18.52 14.73 4.04
C PHE A 84 18.15 15.39 5.38
N PRO A 85 19.07 16.13 6.03
CA PRO A 85 18.91 16.57 7.42
C PRO A 85 17.66 17.43 7.65
N GLU A 86 17.39 18.41 6.80
CA GLU A 86 16.19 19.25 6.93
C GLU A 86 14.88 18.46 6.76
N PHE A 87 14.87 17.53 5.82
CA PHE A 87 13.71 16.69 5.56
C PHE A 87 13.51 15.70 6.71
N SER A 88 14.58 15.12 7.23
CA SER A 88 14.58 14.21 8.37
C SER A 88 13.98 14.87 9.62
N ILE A 89 14.38 16.10 9.94
CA ILE A 89 13.84 16.86 11.07
C ILE A 89 12.33 17.06 10.90
N LYS A 90 11.87 17.53 9.74
CA LYS A 90 10.44 17.73 9.47
C LYS A 90 9.62 16.46 9.59
N VAL A 91 10.14 15.34 9.07
CA VAL A 91 9.47 14.05 9.15
C VAL A 91 9.40 13.56 10.59
N GLN A 92 10.49 13.69 11.36
CA GLN A 92 10.52 13.26 12.76
C GLN A 92 9.58 14.10 13.64
N GLU A 93 9.52 15.42 13.43
CA GLU A 93 8.55 16.29 14.10
C GLU A 93 7.11 15.87 13.79
N ALA A 94 6.82 15.56 12.52
CA ALA A 94 5.51 15.10 12.11
C ALA A 94 5.15 13.74 12.76
N ILE A 95 6.07 12.78 12.78
CA ILE A 95 5.89 11.48 13.45
C ILE A 95 5.59 11.70 14.94
N ASN A 96 6.37 12.53 15.63
CA ASN A 96 6.16 12.85 17.03
C ASN A 96 4.79 13.49 17.28
N SER A 97 4.39 14.44 16.43
CA SER A 97 3.08 15.12 16.51
C SER A 97 1.89 14.17 16.33
N LEU A 98 2.10 13.06 15.62
CA LEU A 98 1.10 12.02 15.35
C LEU A 98 1.10 10.88 16.39
N GLY A 99 1.99 10.94 17.38
CA GLY A 99 2.06 9.97 18.48
C GLY A 99 3.16 8.91 18.33
N GLY A 100 4.22 9.22 17.58
CA GLY A 100 5.44 8.41 17.51
C GLY A 100 5.40 7.27 16.50
N SER A 101 4.25 7.02 15.86
CA SER A 101 4.14 5.99 14.81
C SER A 101 3.14 6.41 13.75
N VAL A 102 3.48 6.12 12.49
CA VAL A 102 2.73 6.55 11.33
C VAL A 102 2.58 5.44 10.28
N PHE A 103 1.56 5.60 9.44
CA PHE A 103 1.39 4.88 8.19
C PHE A 103 1.78 5.82 7.04
N PRO A 104 2.82 5.52 6.27
CA PRO A 104 3.27 6.37 5.19
C PRO A 104 2.52 6.09 3.89
N LYS A 105 2.30 7.13 3.10
CA LYS A 105 1.88 7.02 1.69
C LYS A 105 2.42 8.21 0.90
N LEU A 106 2.42 8.10 -0.41
CA LEU A 106 2.57 9.23 -1.31
C LEU A 106 1.20 9.77 -1.72
N ASN A 107 1.18 10.72 -2.63
CA ASN A 107 -0.01 11.43 -3.12
C ASN A 107 -1.26 10.56 -3.25
N TRP A 108 -1.14 9.38 -3.88
CA TRP A 108 -2.26 8.46 -4.15
C TRP A 108 -2.07 7.08 -3.56
N SER A 109 -0.85 6.58 -3.48
CA SER A 109 -0.54 5.17 -3.16
C SER A 109 0.20 5.00 -1.84
N SER A 110 0.10 3.81 -1.27
CA SER A 110 0.86 3.38 -0.11
C SER A 110 1.71 2.15 -0.48
N PRO A 111 2.86 1.93 0.16
CA PRO A 111 3.80 0.84 -0.16
C PRO A 111 3.29 -0.52 0.34
N ARG A 112 2.09 -0.94 -0.07
CA ARG A 112 1.47 -2.19 0.39
C ARG A 112 2.18 -3.44 -0.11
N ASP A 113 2.76 -3.35 -1.28
CA ASP A 113 3.56 -4.39 -1.90
C ASP A 113 4.88 -4.62 -1.17
N ALA A 114 5.40 -3.63 -0.44
CA ALA A 114 6.61 -3.74 0.37
C ALA A 114 6.37 -4.33 1.79
N TYR A 115 5.18 -4.84 2.08
CA TYR A 115 4.84 -5.44 3.37
C TYR A 115 5.78 -6.58 3.78
N TRP A 116 6.32 -7.31 2.82
CA TRP A 116 7.23 -8.45 3.03
C TRP A 116 8.58 -8.04 3.63
N ILE A 117 9.08 -6.81 3.37
CA ILE A 117 10.36 -6.33 3.90
C ILE A 117 10.23 -5.69 5.30
N ALA A 118 9.01 -5.38 5.71
CA ALA A 118 8.75 -4.77 7.00
C ALA A 118 9.09 -5.73 8.14
N LEU A 119 10.00 -5.34 9.04
CA LEU A 119 10.51 -6.16 10.14
C LEU A 119 9.42 -6.83 10.98
N ASN A 120 8.26 -6.20 11.11
CA ASN A 120 7.14 -6.70 11.92
C ASN A 120 5.93 -7.09 11.06
N SER A 121 6.13 -7.39 9.76
CA SER A 121 5.02 -7.60 8.83
C SER A 121 3.95 -6.51 8.98
N SER A 122 4.38 -5.26 9.12
CA SER A 122 3.51 -4.11 9.36
C SER A 122 4.06 -2.88 8.63
N LEU A 123 3.17 -2.08 8.06
CA LEU A 123 3.54 -0.78 7.46
C LEU A 123 3.65 0.34 8.51
N LYS A 124 3.82 -0.01 9.79
CA LYS A 124 4.03 0.92 10.89
C LYS A 124 5.46 1.43 10.87
N CYS A 125 5.63 2.74 10.71
CA CYS A 125 6.92 3.42 10.68
C CYS A 125 7.06 4.33 11.89
N SER A 126 8.26 4.37 12.45
CA SER A 126 8.63 5.24 13.57
C SER A 126 9.78 6.19 13.22
N THR A 127 10.47 5.92 12.12
CA THR A 127 11.62 6.67 11.64
C THR A 127 11.52 6.96 10.14
N LEU A 128 12.31 7.92 9.66
CA LEU A 128 12.43 8.17 8.22
C LEU A 128 13.05 6.97 7.48
N SER A 129 13.97 6.26 8.13
CA SER A 129 14.59 5.05 7.57
C SER A 129 13.57 3.95 7.29
N ASP A 130 12.61 3.74 8.21
CA ASP A 130 11.51 2.78 7.98
C ASP A 130 10.70 3.16 6.74
N ILE A 131 10.41 4.46 6.58
CA ILE A 131 9.64 4.98 5.46
C ILE A 131 10.40 4.78 4.14
N PHE A 132 11.69 5.12 4.12
CA PHE A 132 12.53 4.96 2.93
C PHE A 132 12.70 3.49 2.54
N LEU A 133 12.88 2.61 3.52
CA LEU A 133 12.95 1.17 3.29
C LEU A 133 11.69 0.66 2.57
N LEU A 134 10.51 1.02 3.07
CA LEU A 134 9.26 0.63 2.45
C LEU A 134 9.09 1.22 1.05
N PHE A 135 9.45 2.50 0.86
CA PHE A 135 9.25 3.17 -0.42
C PHE A 135 10.23 2.67 -1.49
N LYS A 136 11.49 2.42 -1.16
CA LYS A 136 12.45 1.85 -2.11
C LYS A 136 12.16 0.40 -2.46
N SER A 137 11.43 -0.32 -1.60
CA SER A 137 11.04 -1.71 -1.83
C SER A 137 9.66 -1.85 -2.47
N SER A 138 9.02 -0.72 -2.83
CA SER A 138 7.68 -0.69 -3.38
C SER A 138 7.68 -0.38 -4.86
N ASP A 139 7.08 -1.24 -5.67
CA ASP A 139 6.83 -0.99 -7.09
C ASP A 139 5.69 0.00 -7.31
N PHE A 140 4.82 0.24 -6.31
CA PHE A 140 3.72 1.20 -6.43
C PHE A 140 4.17 2.66 -6.59
N LEU A 141 5.40 3.00 -6.21
CA LEU A 141 5.97 4.31 -6.49
C LEU A 141 6.14 4.59 -7.98
N ARG A 142 6.31 3.54 -8.78
CA ARG A 142 6.46 3.62 -10.24
C ARG A 142 5.14 3.90 -10.95
N PHE A 143 4.00 3.59 -10.31
CA PHE A 143 2.65 3.75 -10.88
C PHE A 143 2.02 5.13 -10.63
N ILE A 144 2.78 6.11 -10.21
CA ILE A 144 2.30 7.49 -10.05
C ILE A 144 2.10 8.17 -11.41
N TYR A 145 1.97 7.41 -12.48
CA TYR A 145 1.89 7.95 -13.82
C TYR A 145 0.53 7.76 -14.48
N CYS A 146 -0.03 8.86 -14.73
CA CYS A 146 -0.60 9.39 -15.98
C CYS A 146 -1.44 8.45 -16.82
N ALA A 147 -2.67 8.89 -17.05
CA ALA A 147 -3.54 8.38 -18.11
C ALA A 147 -2.91 8.42 -19.53
N ASP A 148 -1.74 9.01 -19.70
CA ASP A 148 -1.09 9.25 -21.01
C ASP A 148 0.40 8.88 -21.02
N ASP A 149 0.84 7.82 -20.33
CA ASP A 149 2.20 7.25 -20.37
C ASP A 149 3.39 8.23 -20.30
N SER A 150 3.17 9.50 -20.07
CA SER A 150 4.22 10.50 -19.91
C SER A 150 4.19 11.15 -18.52
N PRO A 151 5.33 11.20 -17.83
CA PRO A 151 5.42 11.87 -16.54
C PRO A 151 5.10 13.35 -16.70
N ASP A 152 4.10 13.85 -15.96
CA ASP A 152 3.85 15.27 -15.90
C ASP A 152 4.94 15.92 -15.02
N PRO A 153 5.81 16.76 -15.58
CA PRO A 153 6.88 17.42 -14.84
C PRO A 153 6.35 18.39 -13.76
N ASN A 154 5.06 18.72 -13.80
CA ASN A 154 4.44 19.65 -12.86
C ASN A 154 3.81 18.97 -11.64
N ILE A 155 3.81 17.64 -11.56
CA ILE A 155 3.29 16.93 -10.39
C ILE A 155 4.25 17.12 -9.21
N LYS A 156 3.75 17.76 -8.17
CA LYS A 156 4.46 17.87 -6.90
C LYS A 156 4.18 16.62 -6.06
N TYR A 157 5.26 15.95 -5.70
CA TYR A 157 5.17 14.79 -4.82
C TYR A 157 5.07 15.21 -3.36
N GLU A 158 4.31 14.46 -2.60
CA GLU A 158 4.02 14.72 -1.19
C GLU A 158 4.12 13.43 -0.40
N LEU A 159 4.88 13.49 0.70
CA LEU A 159 4.86 12.45 1.72
C LEU A 159 3.67 12.71 2.63
N VAL A 160 2.80 11.74 2.75
CA VAL A 160 1.66 11.76 3.66
C VAL A 160 1.93 10.81 4.83
N LEU A 161 1.98 11.36 6.02
CA LEU A 161 2.12 10.60 7.26
C LEU A 161 0.76 10.57 7.95
N ARG A 162 0.17 9.39 8.07
CA ARG A 162 -1.10 9.18 8.77
C ARG A 162 -0.82 8.63 10.15
N LYS A 163 -1.50 9.14 11.16
CA LYS A 163 -1.40 8.59 12.52
C LYS A 163 -1.63 7.08 12.47
N TRP A 164 -0.71 6.31 13.05
CA TRP A 164 -0.93 4.89 13.22
C TRP A 164 -2.13 4.67 14.14
N CYS A 165 -3.07 3.90 13.67
CA CYS A 165 -4.18 3.43 14.48
C CYS A 165 -4.02 1.92 14.61
N GLU A 166 -3.92 1.42 15.82
CA GLU A 166 -4.06 -0.01 16.06
C GLU A 166 -5.52 -0.34 15.77
N LEU A 167 -5.76 -0.67 14.52
CA LEU A 167 -7.03 -1.24 14.14
C LEU A 167 -7.09 -2.57 14.90
N ILE A 168 -8.17 -2.80 15.64
CA ILE A 168 -8.41 -4.05 16.37
C ILE A 168 -8.11 -5.21 15.41
N PRO A 169 -7.42 -6.29 15.85
CA PRO A 169 -7.18 -7.46 14.98
C PRO A 169 -8.48 -7.83 14.26
N GLY A 170 -8.42 -7.84 12.93
CA GLY A 170 -9.61 -8.00 12.11
C GLY A 170 -10.34 -6.71 11.69
N ALA A 171 -9.78 -5.52 11.89
CA ALA A 171 -10.38 -4.27 11.40
C ALA A 171 -10.38 -4.14 9.87
N GLU A 172 -9.54 -4.90 9.18
CA GLU A 172 -9.53 -4.99 7.71
C GLU A 172 -10.89 -5.41 7.16
N PHE A 173 -11.66 -6.19 7.91
CA PHE A 173 -13.01 -6.63 7.55
C PHE A 173 -14.10 -5.55 7.67
N ARG A 174 -13.76 -4.38 8.22
CA ARG A 174 -14.67 -3.22 8.31
C ARG A 174 -14.35 -2.14 7.29
N CYS A 175 -13.49 -2.46 6.33
CA CYS A 175 -13.16 -1.58 5.21
C CYS A 175 -14.02 -1.94 4.00
N PHE A 176 -14.59 -0.92 3.38
CA PHE A 176 -15.41 -1.05 2.19
C PHE A 176 -14.96 -0.09 1.11
N ARG A 177 -15.07 -0.52 -0.13
CA ARG A 177 -14.88 0.31 -1.31
C ARG A 177 -16.22 0.62 -1.93
N CYS A 178 -16.48 1.90 -2.12
CA CYS A 178 -17.71 2.41 -2.68
C CYS A 178 -17.45 3.03 -4.06
N PHE A 179 -18.22 2.62 -5.03
CA PHE A 179 -18.14 3.09 -6.41
C PHE A 179 -19.26 4.09 -6.64
N VAL A 180 -18.89 5.31 -7.04
CA VAL A 180 -19.82 6.42 -7.29
C VAL A 180 -19.80 6.77 -8.76
N LYS A 181 -20.99 6.90 -9.34
CA LYS A 181 -21.20 7.38 -10.69
C LYS A 181 -22.37 8.36 -10.69
N GLU A 182 -22.17 9.51 -11.37
CA GLU A 182 -23.17 10.59 -11.43
C GLU A 182 -23.69 10.98 -10.03
N ASN A 183 -22.76 11.10 -9.08
CA ASN A 183 -23.05 11.42 -7.67
C ASN A 183 -23.99 10.42 -6.96
N LYS A 184 -24.08 9.16 -7.42
CA LYS A 184 -24.81 8.08 -6.76
C LYS A 184 -23.90 6.89 -6.50
N ILE A 185 -24.03 6.25 -5.32
CA ILE A 185 -23.32 4.99 -5.09
C ILE A 185 -24.01 3.91 -5.94
N ILE A 186 -23.24 3.27 -6.81
CA ILE A 186 -23.71 2.17 -7.67
C ILE A 186 -23.32 0.79 -7.12
N GLY A 187 -22.22 0.74 -6.35
CA GLY A 187 -21.73 -0.51 -5.78
C GLY A 187 -20.91 -0.30 -4.51
N ILE A 188 -21.00 -1.26 -3.61
CA ILE A 188 -20.20 -1.34 -2.38
C ILE A 188 -19.56 -2.71 -2.32
N SER A 189 -18.24 -2.77 -2.18
CA SER A 189 -17.48 -4.01 -2.04
C SER A 189 -16.77 -4.08 -0.70
N GLN A 190 -16.79 -5.27 -0.08
CA GLN A 190 -15.82 -5.61 0.95
C GLN A 190 -14.43 -5.40 0.38
N ARG A 191 -13.54 -4.74 1.14
CA ARG A 191 -12.19 -4.42 0.65
C ARG A 191 -11.24 -5.59 0.76
N ASP A 192 -11.27 -6.32 1.86
CA ASP A 192 -10.55 -7.57 2.01
C ASP A 192 -11.45 -8.75 1.62
N TYR A 193 -11.45 -9.05 0.33
CA TYR A 193 -12.21 -10.16 -0.24
C TYR A 193 -11.49 -11.51 -0.15
N THR A 194 -10.28 -11.51 0.43
CA THR A 194 -9.46 -12.71 0.61
C THR A 194 -9.85 -13.52 1.84
N GLN A 195 -10.82 -13.05 2.61
CA GLN A 195 -11.33 -13.71 3.81
C GLN A 195 -12.84 -13.56 3.94
N TYR A 196 -13.45 -14.56 4.55
CA TYR A 196 -14.86 -14.54 4.94
C TYR A 196 -15.01 -13.95 6.33
N TYR A 197 -15.99 -13.08 6.50
CA TYR A 197 -16.31 -12.44 7.78
C TYR A 197 -17.80 -12.55 8.10
N ASP A 198 -18.13 -13.43 9.02
CA ASP A 198 -19.52 -13.74 9.43
C ASP A 198 -20.32 -12.50 9.84
N HIS A 199 -19.70 -11.53 10.52
CA HIS A 199 -20.38 -10.31 10.94
C HIS A 199 -20.81 -9.41 9.77
N ILE A 200 -20.11 -9.42 8.62
CA ILE A 200 -20.53 -8.67 7.43
C ILE A 200 -21.85 -9.23 6.92
N SER A 201 -21.97 -10.56 6.85
CA SER A 201 -23.20 -11.22 6.43
C SER A 201 -24.36 -10.89 7.38
N LYS A 202 -24.12 -10.94 8.70
CA LYS A 202 -25.14 -10.66 9.72
C LYS A 202 -25.57 -9.19 9.79
N GLN A 203 -24.67 -8.26 9.50
CA GLN A 203 -24.91 -6.81 9.62
C GLN A 203 -25.02 -6.12 8.25
N LYS A 204 -25.21 -6.85 7.18
CA LYS A 204 -25.22 -6.36 5.80
C LYS A 204 -26.11 -5.12 5.62
N GLU A 205 -27.37 -5.21 6.06
CA GLU A 205 -28.35 -4.14 5.90
C GLU A 205 -27.99 -2.89 6.71
N GLU A 206 -27.46 -3.06 7.92
CA GLU A 206 -27.02 -1.96 8.77
C GLU A 206 -25.79 -1.26 8.16
N ILE A 207 -24.81 -2.05 7.68
CA ILE A 207 -23.60 -1.53 7.02
C ILE A 207 -24.02 -0.73 5.79
N HIS A 208 -24.85 -1.30 4.94
CA HIS A 208 -25.34 -0.68 3.74
C HIS A 208 -26.00 0.68 4.00
N LYS A 209 -27.00 0.71 4.91
CA LYS A 209 -27.71 1.93 5.30
C LYS A 209 -26.77 3.00 5.88
N SER A 210 -25.84 2.58 6.74
CA SER A 210 -24.91 3.53 7.35
C SER A 210 -23.95 4.15 6.33
N ILE A 211 -23.51 3.38 5.33
CA ILE A 211 -22.67 3.89 4.23
C ILE A 211 -23.45 4.87 3.36
N GLN A 212 -24.68 4.53 2.97
CA GLN A 212 -25.53 5.41 2.17
C GLN A 212 -25.81 6.73 2.89
N TYR A 213 -26.19 6.66 4.17
CA TYR A 213 -26.43 7.86 4.97
C TYR A 213 -25.18 8.74 5.08
N PHE A 214 -24.01 8.13 5.36
CA PHE A 214 -22.76 8.86 5.45
C PHE A 214 -22.38 9.52 4.12
N PHE A 215 -22.59 8.83 3.01
CA PHE A 215 -22.35 9.37 1.67
C PHE A 215 -23.23 10.58 1.39
N GLN A 216 -24.53 10.46 1.60
CA GLN A 216 -25.50 11.53 1.35
C GLN A 216 -25.22 12.78 2.19
N GLU A 217 -24.89 12.60 3.46
CA GLU A 217 -24.66 13.72 4.37
C GLU A 217 -23.31 14.41 4.19
N HIS A 218 -22.28 13.66 3.79
CA HIS A 218 -20.91 14.17 3.89
C HIS A 218 -20.09 14.14 2.61
N ILE A 219 -20.39 13.27 1.65
CA ILE A 219 -19.57 13.08 0.46
C ILE A 219 -20.28 13.55 -0.80
N GLN A 220 -21.55 13.21 -0.98
CA GLN A 220 -22.33 13.53 -2.16
C GLN A 220 -22.30 15.05 -2.42
N TYR A 221 -21.97 15.44 -3.65
CA TYR A 221 -21.77 16.83 -4.09
C TYR A 221 -20.67 17.61 -3.36
N ASN A 222 -19.97 16.99 -2.40
CA ASN A 222 -18.84 17.60 -1.70
C ASN A 222 -17.48 17.18 -2.29
N PHE A 223 -17.42 16.10 -3.05
CA PHE A 223 -16.25 15.73 -3.85
C PHE A 223 -16.32 16.43 -5.21
N PRO A 224 -15.17 16.86 -5.81
CA PRO A 224 -15.19 17.66 -7.04
C PRO A 224 -15.73 16.95 -8.28
N ASP A 225 -15.57 15.62 -8.34
CA ASP A 225 -16.02 14.80 -9.47
C ASP A 225 -17.37 14.15 -9.18
N GLU A 226 -18.11 13.83 -10.23
CA GLU A 226 -19.37 13.06 -10.16
C GLU A 226 -19.10 11.56 -10.14
N ASP A 227 -17.99 11.12 -10.77
CA ASP A 227 -17.58 9.73 -10.87
C ASP A 227 -16.27 9.54 -10.11
N PHE A 228 -16.30 8.76 -9.04
CA PHE A 228 -15.13 8.46 -8.21
C PHE A 228 -15.33 7.18 -7.41
N VAL A 229 -14.26 6.74 -6.78
CA VAL A 229 -14.26 5.60 -5.86
C VAL A 229 -13.74 6.09 -4.51
N PHE A 230 -14.38 5.71 -3.42
CA PHE A 230 -13.88 6.03 -2.10
C PHE A 230 -13.83 4.81 -1.20
N ASP A 231 -12.81 4.78 -0.35
CA ASP A 231 -12.60 3.74 0.64
C ASP A 231 -12.96 4.26 2.02
N ILE A 232 -13.70 3.47 2.78
CA ILE A 232 -14.10 3.79 4.14
C ILE A 232 -13.75 2.67 5.11
N TYR A 233 -13.67 3.04 6.38
CA TYR A 233 -13.60 2.14 7.52
C TYR A 233 -14.75 2.44 8.48
N LYS A 234 -15.49 1.42 8.90
CA LYS A 234 -16.54 1.52 9.95
C LYS A 234 -15.96 0.95 11.25
N ASP A 235 -15.81 1.79 12.27
CA ASP A 235 -15.30 1.35 13.56
C ASP A 235 -16.31 0.53 14.38
N SER A 236 -15.88 0.04 15.55
CA SER A 236 -16.74 -0.75 16.45
C SER A 236 -17.91 0.03 17.04
N GLN A 237 -17.83 1.35 17.03
CA GLN A 237 -18.91 2.24 17.50
C GLN A 237 -19.88 2.63 16.38
N GLY A 238 -19.65 2.09 15.16
CA GLY A 238 -20.47 2.39 13.98
C GLY A 238 -20.10 3.68 13.27
N LYS A 239 -19.06 4.40 13.72
CA LYS A 239 -18.60 5.62 13.07
C LYS A 239 -17.83 5.28 11.79
N ILE A 240 -18.08 6.03 10.73
CA ILE A 240 -17.44 5.87 9.43
C ILE A 240 -16.30 6.87 9.29
N TRP A 241 -15.16 6.36 8.80
CA TRP A 241 -13.96 7.10 8.51
C TRP A 241 -13.60 6.97 7.04
N VAL A 242 -13.35 8.08 6.38
CA VAL A 242 -12.83 8.10 5.00
C VAL A 242 -11.35 7.72 5.02
N ILE A 243 -11.02 6.71 4.25
CA ILE A 243 -9.66 6.21 4.12
C ILE A 243 -8.95 6.82 2.92
N ASP A 244 -9.60 6.78 1.75
CA ASP A 244 -8.99 7.28 0.51
C ASP A 244 -10.03 7.60 -0.55
N PHE A 245 -9.65 8.41 -1.54
CA PHE A 245 -10.37 8.60 -2.79
C PHE A 245 -9.52 8.12 -3.95
N ASN A 246 -10.17 7.53 -4.95
CA ASN A 246 -9.53 6.98 -6.13
C ASN A 246 -10.35 7.35 -7.37
N PRO A 247 -9.74 7.48 -8.55
CA PRO A 247 -10.47 7.76 -9.77
C PRO A 247 -11.35 6.56 -10.18
N PHE A 248 -12.48 6.86 -10.82
CA PHE A 248 -13.38 5.84 -11.37
C PHE A 248 -12.82 5.32 -12.70
N GLY A 249 -12.24 4.12 -12.69
CA GLY A 249 -11.64 3.50 -13.87
C GLY A 249 -10.66 2.38 -13.51
N GLU A 250 -10.12 1.73 -14.53
CA GLU A 250 -9.31 0.50 -14.43
C GLU A 250 -8.04 0.62 -13.60
N VAL A 251 -7.51 1.84 -13.42
CA VAL A 251 -6.39 2.11 -12.51
C VAL A 251 -6.74 1.85 -11.04
N THR A 252 -8.03 1.80 -10.73
CA THR A 252 -8.55 1.49 -9.40
C THR A 252 -9.07 0.06 -9.39
N GLY A 253 -8.61 -0.77 -8.46
CA GLY A 253 -9.08 -2.15 -8.35
C GLY A 253 -10.60 -2.22 -8.12
N SER A 254 -11.31 -3.00 -8.93
CA SER A 254 -12.77 -3.19 -8.85
C SER A 254 -13.20 -4.14 -7.72
N LEU A 255 -12.25 -4.84 -7.09
CA LEU A 255 -12.47 -5.83 -6.03
C LEU A 255 -13.45 -6.95 -6.46
N LEU A 256 -14.61 -7.06 -5.79
CA LEU A 256 -15.63 -8.08 -6.10
C LEU A 256 -16.52 -7.71 -7.30
N PHE A 257 -16.29 -6.58 -7.95
CA PHE A 257 -16.96 -6.17 -9.19
C PHE A 257 -16.01 -6.31 -10.37
N THR A 258 -16.56 -6.19 -11.58
CA THR A 258 -15.78 -5.91 -12.80
C THR A 258 -16.03 -4.48 -13.24
N TRP A 259 -15.07 -3.87 -13.91
CA TRP A 259 -15.25 -2.51 -14.46
C TRP A 259 -16.31 -2.46 -15.55
N GLU A 260 -16.51 -3.57 -16.24
CA GLU A 260 -17.56 -3.70 -17.24
C GLU A 260 -18.95 -3.63 -16.60
N GLU A 261 -19.18 -4.35 -15.50
CA GLU A 261 -20.44 -4.28 -14.74
C GLU A 261 -20.69 -2.87 -14.20
N LEU A 262 -19.68 -2.25 -13.56
CA LEU A 262 -19.81 -0.92 -12.98
C LEU A 262 -20.12 0.17 -14.02
N ARG A 263 -19.65 -0.01 -15.26
CA ARG A 263 -20.00 0.89 -16.36
C ARG A 263 -21.38 0.63 -16.93
N ARG A 264 -21.83 -0.65 -17.00
CA ARG A 264 -23.13 -1.07 -17.58
C ARG A 264 -24.30 -0.80 -16.65
N SER A 265 -24.15 -0.94 -15.34
CA SER A 265 -25.25 -0.82 -14.36
C SER A 265 -26.04 0.48 -14.47
N TRP A 266 -25.52 1.47 -15.19
CA TRP A 266 -26.17 2.76 -15.38
C TRP A 266 -26.91 2.89 -16.72
N ASN A 267 -26.57 2.11 -17.74
CA ASN A 267 -27.18 2.22 -19.09
C ASN A 267 -28.54 1.49 -19.20
N LEU A 268 -29.03 0.88 -18.14
CA LEU A 268 -30.32 0.19 -18.07
C LEU A 268 -31.44 1.11 -17.55
N GLY A 269 -31.33 2.43 -17.79
CA GLY A 269 -32.33 3.45 -17.43
C GLY A 269 -33.64 3.40 -18.20
N ASP A 270 -33.99 2.30 -18.90
CA ASP A 270 -35.21 2.15 -19.66
C ASP A 270 -36.29 1.26 -19.00
N VAL A 271 -36.17 0.94 -17.72
CA VAL A 271 -37.24 0.25 -17.01
C VAL A 271 -37.58 1.03 -15.75
N GLU A 272 -38.75 1.62 -15.73
CA GLU A 272 -39.43 2.27 -14.59
C GLU A 272 -39.64 1.29 -13.41
N ASN A 273 -38.57 0.95 -12.71
CA ASN A 273 -38.64 0.22 -11.44
C ASN A 273 -37.97 1.04 -10.34
N GLU A 274 -38.76 1.66 -9.51
CA GLU A 274 -38.38 2.41 -8.30
C GLU A 274 -37.56 1.59 -7.29
N GLU A 275 -37.37 0.28 -7.47
CA GLU A 275 -36.55 -0.60 -6.63
C GLU A 275 -35.05 -0.58 -6.94
N GLN A 276 -34.59 0.15 -7.97
CA GLN A 276 -33.17 0.15 -8.40
C GLN A 276 -32.29 1.26 -7.79
N ASP A 277 -32.80 2.05 -6.85
CA ASP A 277 -32.01 3.12 -6.20
C ASP A 277 -31.07 2.61 -5.08
N CYS A 278 -31.02 1.30 -4.84
CA CYS A 278 -30.16 0.69 -3.84
C CYS A 278 -28.84 0.20 -4.48
N PRO A 279 -27.66 0.66 -4.00
CA PRO A 279 -26.38 0.17 -4.50
C PRO A 279 -26.22 -1.33 -4.26
N ILE A 280 -25.56 -2.01 -5.21
CA ILE A 280 -25.25 -3.43 -5.09
C ILE A 280 -24.17 -3.61 -4.02
N PHE A 281 -24.44 -4.42 -2.98
CA PHE A 281 -23.46 -4.72 -1.94
C PHE A 281 -22.87 -6.12 -2.15
N ARG A 282 -21.56 -6.20 -2.36
CA ARG A 282 -20.82 -7.46 -2.55
C ARG A 282 -19.83 -7.70 -1.42
N TYR A 283 -19.85 -8.93 -0.92
CA TYR A 283 -18.93 -9.41 0.11
C TYR A 283 -18.66 -10.90 -0.09
N THR A 284 -17.59 -11.41 0.50
CA THR A 284 -17.28 -12.84 0.49
C THR A 284 -18.28 -13.56 1.40
N ASN A 285 -19.15 -14.36 0.80
CA ASN A 285 -20.32 -14.96 1.48
C ASN A 285 -20.04 -16.35 2.09
N SER A 286 -18.91 -16.95 1.78
CA SER A 286 -18.49 -18.24 2.35
C SER A 286 -16.97 -18.38 2.32
N GLU A 287 -16.42 -19.24 3.19
CA GLU A 287 -14.99 -19.57 3.23
C GLU A 287 -14.49 -20.24 1.95
N VAL A 288 -15.38 -20.88 1.21
CA VAL A 288 -15.05 -21.59 -0.04
C VAL A 288 -14.89 -20.62 -1.23
N THR A 289 -15.48 -19.44 -1.16
CA THR A 289 -15.44 -18.44 -2.24
C THR A 289 -14.30 -17.43 -2.10
N VAL A 290 -13.38 -17.66 -1.17
CA VAL A 290 -12.21 -16.80 -0.92
C VAL A 290 -11.32 -16.77 -2.16
N GLN A 291 -11.00 -15.56 -2.62
CA GLN A 291 -10.07 -15.36 -3.73
C GLN A 291 -8.65 -15.12 -3.20
N PRO A 292 -7.62 -15.58 -3.89
CA PRO A 292 -6.24 -15.32 -3.49
C PRO A 292 -5.96 -13.80 -3.53
N SER A 293 -5.17 -13.34 -2.58
CA SER A 293 -4.74 -11.94 -2.56
C SER A 293 -3.89 -11.63 -3.78
N PRO A 294 -4.15 -10.56 -4.53
CA PRO A 294 -3.31 -10.13 -5.63
C PRO A 294 -1.89 -9.74 -5.17
N TYR A 295 -1.69 -9.53 -3.86
CA TYR A 295 -0.39 -9.20 -3.26
C TYR A 295 0.41 -10.45 -2.85
N LEU A 296 -0.09 -11.66 -3.07
CA LEU A 296 0.66 -12.88 -2.76
C LEU A 296 1.95 -12.99 -3.59
N SER A 297 1.90 -12.54 -4.86
CA SER A 297 3.07 -12.50 -5.74
C SER A 297 4.16 -11.52 -5.29
N TYR A 298 3.80 -10.48 -4.53
CA TYR A 298 4.76 -9.51 -3.97
C TYR A 298 5.37 -9.95 -2.63
N ARG A 299 4.91 -11.07 -2.07
CA ARG A 299 5.45 -11.60 -0.79
C ARG A 299 6.76 -12.37 -0.96
N LEU A 300 7.04 -12.81 -2.16
CA LEU A 300 8.25 -13.56 -2.49
C LEU A 300 9.14 -12.70 -3.40
N PRO A 301 10.45 -12.66 -3.17
CA PRO A 301 11.38 -12.13 -4.14
C PRO A 301 11.09 -12.73 -5.51
N LYS A 302 11.25 -11.94 -6.57
CA LYS A 302 10.96 -12.37 -7.95
C LYS A 302 11.65 -13.69 -8.30
N ASP A 303 12.87 -13.88 -7.81
CA ASP A 303 13.63 -15.11 -7.98
C ASP A 303 12.90 -16.35 -7.44
N PHE A 304 12.17 -16.24 -6.33
CA PHE A 304 11.36 -17.35 -5.80
C PHE A 304 10.07 -17.58 -6.59
N VAL A 305 9.49 -16.51 -7.15
CA VAL A 305 8.31 -16.64 -8.02
C VAL A 305 8.73 -17.33 -9.31
N ASP A 306 9.82 -16.88 -9.94
CA ASP A 306 10.37 -17.47 -11.17
C ASP A 306 10.74 -18.96 -10.97
N LEU A 307 11.27 -19.31 -9.79
CA LEU A 307 11.53 -20.70 -9.40
C LEU A 307 10.25 -21.54 -9.27
N SER A 308 9.18 -20.94 -8.70
CA SER A 308 7.91 -21.66 -8.47
C SER A 308 7.09 -21.83 -9.74
N THR A 309 7.22 -20.92 -10.71
CA THR A 309 6.53 -20.96 -12.01
C THR A 309 7.29 -21.80 -13.06
N GLY A 310 8.56 -22.12 -12.78
CA GLY A 310 9.42 -22.86 -13.73
C GLY A 310 9.87 -22.04 -14.93
N GLU A 311 9.72 -20.69 -14.89
CA GLU A 311 10.15 -19.82 -15.97
C GLU A 311 11.67 -19.77 -16.15
N ASP A 312 12.43 -20.05 -15.07
CA ASP A 312 13.87 -20.16 -15.12
C ASP A 312 14.38 -21.51 -14.56
N ALA A 313 14.49 -22.50 -15.44
CA ALA A 313 14.97 -23.83 -15.10
C ALA A 313 16.44 -23.83 -14.59
N HIS A 314 17.26 -22.86 -14.98
CA HIS A 314 18.65 -22.78 -14.54
C HIS A 314 18.75 -22.34 -13.08
N LYS A 315 17.99 -21.35 -12.66
CA LYS A 315 17.90 -20.94 -11.26
C LYS A 315 17.38 -22.06 -10.35
N LEU A 316 16.40 -22.82 -10.83
CA LEU A 316 15.88 -23.98 -10.08
C LEU A 316 16.96 -25.05 -9.88
N ILE A 317 17.76 -25.34 -10.92
CA ILE A 317 18.85 -26.31 -10.84
C ILE A 317 19.94 -25.83 -9.88
N ASP A 318 20.29 -24.54 -9.91
CA ASP A 318 21.30 -23.98 -9.02
C ASP A 318 20.80 -23.95 -7.56
N PHE A 319 19.56 -23.63 -7.32
CA PHE A 319 18.95 -23.71 -5.98
C PHE A 319 18.93 -25.16 -5.43
N LEU A 320 18.62 -26.14 -6.28
CA LEU A 320 18.64 -27.55 -5.89
C LEU A 320 20.06 -28.06 -5.62
N LYS A 321 21.06 -27.55 -6.34
CA LYS A 321 22.48 -27.86 -6.09
C LYS A 321 22.97 -27.27 -4.76
N LEU A 322 22.59 -26.04 -4.43
CA LEU A 322 22.92 -25.42 -3.15
C LEU A 322 22.33 -26.20 -1.97
N ASN A 323 21.07 -26.63 -2.06
CA ASN A 323 20.44 -27.46 -1.01
C ASN A 323 21.07 -28.83 -0.88
N ARG A 324 21.56 -29.43 -1.96
CA ARG A 324 22.21 -30.74 -1.93
C ARG A 324 23.57 -30.66 -1.25
N ASN A 325 24.35 -29.61 -1.52
CA ASN A 325 25.66 -29.42 -0.89
C ASN A 325 25.53 -29.18 0.63
N GLN A 326 24.46 -28.54 1.11
CA GLN A 326 24.20 -28.38 2.54
C GLN A 326 23.78 -29.68 3.25
N GLN A 327 23.13 -30.63 2.55
CA GLN A 327 22.75 -31.92 3.11
C GLN A 327 23.91 -32.91 3.17
N ASP A 328 24.88 -32.78 2.28
CA ASP A 328 26.07 -33.63 2.27
C ASP A 328 27.09 -33.21 3.35
N GLU A 329 27.07 -31.95 3.83
CA GLU A 329 27.90 -31.51 4.96
C GLU A 329 27.33 -31.87 6.33
N ASP A 330 26.00 -32.08 6.47
CA ASP A 330 25.35 -32.47 7.73
C ASP A 330 25.32 -34.03 7.95
N SER A 331 25.86 -34.81 7.03
CA SER A 331 25.81 -36.28 7.09
C SER A 331 27.14 -36.97 7.47
N ASP A 332 28.18 -36.20 7.79
CA ASP A 332 29.53 -36.70 8.15
C ASP A 332 29.92 -36.40 9.62
N ASP A 333 28.93 -36.33 10.54
CA ASP A 333 29.15 -36.33 12.00
C ASP A 333 28.47 -37.54 12.68
#